data_0e26dfb3ca259497cd9cfea65be41b41
#
_entry.id   0e26dfb3ca259497cd9cfea65be41b41
#
_cell.length_a   1.000
_cell.length_b   1.000
_cell.length_c   1.000
_cell.angle_alpha   90.00
_cell.angle_beta   90.00
_cell.angle_gamma   90.00
#
_symmetry.space_group_name_H-M   'P 1'
#
loop_
_entity.id
_entity.type
_entity.pdbx_description
1 polymer ?
#
loop_
_entity_poly.entity_id
_entity_poly.type
_entity_poly.pdbx_seq_one_letter_code
_entity_poly.pdbx_strand_id
1 'polypeptide(L)'
;HYTGMRSETKALKRLTDDKAKVSCHYFIKRNGQIILMVPELYEAWHAGKSKWKKDISLNKNSIGVEITNKGHDFGYQSYSKKQILSLIKLTKYLIKKYKIKSSNILGHSDIAFERKKDPGEKFPWKHLAIKNIGIWHKIEKRKLKKIRKLTISDFESNMFIKYLNKIGYFVKNLNIKKKLKLVKSFQRRFRQELVNGKIDKE
;
A
#
# COMPACT_ATOMS: atom_id res chain seq x y z
N HIS A 1 -5.48 2.64 1.30
CA HIS A 1 -5.80 3.10 -0.06
C HIS A 1 -5.73 4.62 -0.16
N TYR A 2 -5.75 5.15 -1.38
CA TYR A 2 -6.18 6.52 -1.63
C TYR A 2 -7.43 6.53 -2.51
N THR A 3 -8.27 7.56 -2.36
CA THR A 3 -9.53 7.68 -3.11
C THR A 3 -9.35 7.77 -4.63
N GLY A 4 -8.23 8.32 -5.12
CA GLY A 4 -7.96 8.49 -6.56
C GLY A 4 -9.00 9.35 -7.28
N MET A 5 -9.56 10.35 -6.60
CA MET A 5 -10.60 11.24 -7.13
C MET A 5 -10.30 12.70 -6.81
N ARG A 6 -10.70 13.62 -7.72
CA ARG A 6 -10.48 15.07 -7.56
C ARG A 6 -11.26 15.66 -6.38
N SER A 7 -12.44 15.12 -6.08
CA SER A 7 -13.35 15.63 -5.05
C SER A 7 -13.54 14.61 -3.92
N GLU A 8 -13.34 15.05 -2.68
CA GLU A 8 -13.59 14.27 -1.47
C GLU A 8 -15.08 13.88 -1.34
N THR A 9 -15.98 14.81 -1.61
CA THR A 9 -17.43 14.57 -1.57
C THR A 9 -17.85 13.52 -2.61
N LYS A 10 -17.33 13.60 -3.83
CA LYS A 10 -17.61 12.59 -4.87
C LYS A 10 -17.04 11.23 -4.49
N ALA A 11 -15.89 11.18 -3.82
CA ALA A 11 -15.30 9.94 -3.34
C ALA A 11 -16.18 9.29 -2.26
N LEU A 12 -16.66 10.08 -1.29
CA LEU A 12 -17.62 9.61 -0.28
C LEU A 12 -18.90 9.07 -0.92
N LYS A 13 -19.52 9.85 -1.82
CA LYS A 13 -20.72 9.43 -2.55
C LYS A 13 -20.53 8.10 -3.28
N ARG A 14 -19.36 7.92 -3.94
CA ARG A 14 -19.03 6.68 -4.64
C ARG A 14 -18.91 5.48 -3.70
N LEU A 15 -18.33 5.67 -2.51
CA LEU A 15 -18.13 4.60 -1.52
C LEU A 15 -19.39 4.22 -0.75
N THR A 16 -20.48 5.02 -0.87
CA THR A 16 -21.82 4.77 -0.31
C THR A 16 -22.85 4.40 -1.39
N ASP A 17 -22.44 4.32 -2.65
CA ASP A 17 -23.30 3.95 -3.76
C ASP A 17 -23.16 2.44 -4.05
N ASP A 18 -24.20 1.67 -3.78
CA ASP A 18 -24.22 0.23 -4.00
C ASP A 18 -23.94 -0.16 -5.45
N LYS A 19 -24.30 0.70 -6.41
CA LYS A 19 -24.04 0.48 -7.84
C LYS A 19 -22.55 0.57 -8.17
N ALA A 20 -21.77 1.30 -7.37
CA ALA A 20 -20.33 1.47 -7.58
C ALA A 20 -19.51 0.20 -7.25
N LYS A 21 -20.09 -0.77 -6.51
CA LYS A 21 -19.45 -2.04 -6.11
C LYS A 21 -18.06 -1.84 -5.47
N VAL A 22 -17.91 -0.77 -4.71
CA VAL A 22 -16.71 -0.43 -3.91
C VAL A 22 -17.14 0.16 -2.58
N SER A 23 -16.48 -0.22 -1.50
CA SER A 23 -16.71 0.32 -0.15
C SER A 23 -15.42 0.22 0.68
N CYS A 24 -15.39 0.82 1.85
CA CYS A 24 -14.28 0.71 2.79
C CYS A 24 -14.81 0.72 4.23
N HIS A 25 -14.02 0.26 5.18
CA HIS A 25 -14.39 0.30 6.58
C HIS A 25 -14.24 1.71 7.15
N TYR A 26 -13.16 2.38 6.79
CA TYR A 26 -12.85 3.73 7.27
C TYR A 26 -12.45 4.65 6.13
N PHE A 27 -12.92 5.88 6.22
CA PHE A 27 -12.55 6.96 5.33
C PHE A 27 -11.90 8.10 6.12
N ILE A 28 -10.71 8.54 5.69
CA ILE A 28 -9.99 9.67 6.32
C ILE A 28 -10.02 10.87 5.39
N LYS A 29 -10.71 11.92 5.81
CA LYS A 29 -10.82 13.19 5.10
C LYS A 29 -9.49 13.94 5.08
N ARG A 30 -9.36 14.94 4.20
CA ARG A 30 -8.18 15.80 4.09
C ARG A 30 -7.87 16.56 5.38
N ASN A 31 -8.87 16.92 6.15
CA ASN A 31 -8.74 17.58 7.46
C ASN A 31 -8.41 16.61 8.60
N GLY A 32 -8.33 15.30 8.34
CA GLY A 32 -8.05 14.25 9.31
C GLY A 32 -9.29 13.65 9.98
N GLN A 33 -10.50 14.11 9.68
CA GLN A 33 -11.72 13.48 10.21
C GLN A 33 -11.80 12.02 9.72
N ILE A 34 -12.07 11.09 10.66
CA ILE A 34 -12.29 9.68 10.37
C ILE A 34 -13.80 9.45 10.32
N ILE A 35 -14.25 8.75 9.27
CA ILE A 35 -15.63 8.31 9.11
C ILE A 35 -15.61 6.78 9.08
N LEU A 36 -16.44 6.15 9.93
CA LEU A 36 -16.77 4.73 9.84
C LEU A 36 -17.82 4.57 8.75
N MET A 37 -17.50 3.80 7.71
CA MET A 37 -18.36 3.56 6.55
C MET A 37 -19.04 2.19 6.62
N VAL A 38 -18.24 1.13 6.86
CA VAL A 38 -18.72 -0.23 7.06
C VAL A 38 -18.18 -0.72 8.40
N PRO A 39 -19.03 -1.26 9.30
CA PRO A 39 -18.58 -1.82 10.56
C PRO A 39 -17.56 -2.95 10.34
N GLU A 40 -16.54 -3.04 11.20
CA GLU A 40 -15.37 -3.92 11.02
C GLU A 40 -15.70 -5.42 10.93
N LEU A 41 -16.85 -5.83 11.42
CA LEU A 41 -17.32 -7.23 11.37
C LEU A 41 -17.93 -7.62 10.01
N TYR A 42 -18.19 -6.66 9.14
CA TYR A 42 -18.76 -6.89 7.82
C TYR A 42 -17.70 -6.80 6.74
N GLU A 43 -17.94 -7.44 5.61
CA GLU A 43 -17.07 -7.32 4.44
C GLU A 43 -17.25 -5.97 3.75
N ALA A 44 -16.15 -5.24 3.55
CA ALA A 44 -16.13 -4.06 2.68
C ALA A 44 -15.37 -4.37 1.38
N TRP A 45 -15.85 -3.83 0.27
CA TRP A 45 -15.31 -4.12 -1.08
C TRP A 45 -14.18 -3.16 -1.46
N HIS A 46 -13.05 -3.22 -0.73
CA HIS A 46 -11.92 -2.31 -0.91
C HIS A 46 -10.71 -2.93 -1.63
N ALA A 47 -10.51 -4.25 -1.48
CA ALA A 47 -9.33 -4.93 -2.01
C ALA A 47 -9.54 -5.48 -3.43
N GLY A 48 -10.77 -5.92 -3.76
CA GLY A 48 -11.11 -6.54 -5.02
C GLY A 48 -10.24 -7.77 -5.31
N LYS A 49 -9.90 -8.02 -6.57
CA LYS A 49 -8.98 -9.10 -6.94
C LYS A 49 -7.58 -8.81 -6.38
N SER A 50 -7.21 -9.53 -5.35
CA SER A 50 -6.01 -9.28 -4.54
C SER A 50 -5.44 -10.57 -3.96
N LYS A 51 -4.13 -10.57 -3.66
CA LYS A 51 -3.42 -11.71 -3.07
C LYS A 51 -2.29 -11.23 -2.17
N TRP A 52 -2.15 -11.88 -1.00
CA TRP A 52 -1.01 -11.69 -0.10
C TRP A 52 -0.71 -12.98 0.65
N LYS A 53 0.53 -13.48 0.56
CA LYS A 53 0.90 -14.81 1.09
C LYS A 53 -0.03 -15.88 0.50
N LYS A 54 -0.74 -16.62 1.35
CA LYS A 54 -1.73 -17.62 0.96
C LYS A 54 -3.15 -17.05 0.79
N ASP A 55 -3.39 -15.84 1.27
CA ASP A 55 -4.71 -15.24 1.27
C ASP A 55 -5.06 -14.67 -0.11
N ILE A 56 -6.25 -14.97 -0.57
CA ILE A 56 -6.87 -14.46 -1.79
C ILE A 56 -8.17 -13.76 -1.42
N SER A 57 -8.61 -12.78 -2.23
CA SER A 57 -9.88 -12.06 -1.99
C SER A 57 -9.92 -11.39 -0.61
N LEU A 58 -8.97 -10.49 -0.37
CA LEU A 58 -8.70 -9.89 0.94
C LEU A 58 -9.83 -9.02 1.52
N ASN A 59 -10.93 -8.78 0.79
CA ASN A 59 -12.12 -8.13 1.36
C ASN A 59 -12.64 -8.85 2.62
N LYS A 60 -12.59 -10.19 2.61
CA LYS A 60 -13.20 -11.03 3.67
C LYS A 60 -12.39 -11.06 4.97
N ASN A 61 -11.10 -10.75 4.93
CA ASN A 61 -10.20 -10.93 6.07
C ASN A 61 -9.27 -9.73 6.31
N SER A 62 -9.66 -8.55 5.84
CA SER A 62 -8.91 -7.32 6.08
C SER A 62 -9.80 -6.11 6.26
N ILE A 63 -9.23 -5.08 6.88
CA ILE A 63 -9.88 -3.78 7.09
C ILE A 63 -9.32 -2.78 6.09
N GLY A 64 -10.17 -2.21 5.24
CA GLY A 64 -9.81 -1.20 4.27
C GLY A 64 -9.96 0.21 4.82
N VAL A 65 -8.89 1.01 4.67
CA VAL A 65 -8.88 2.44 5.03
C VAL A 65 -8.61 3.27 3.78
N GLU A 66 -9.57 4.06 3.37
CA GLU A 66 -9.47 5.02 2.27
C GLU A 66 -9.04 6.39 2.81
N ILE A 67 -8.07 7.01 2.16
CA ILE A 67 -7.54 8.32 2.56
C ILE A 67 -7.73 9.27 1.39
N THR A 68 -8.35 10.42 1.62
CA THR A 68 -8.56 11.43 0.56
C THR A 68 -7.24 11.85 -0.06
N ASN A 69 -7.07 11.53 -1.34
CA ASN A 69 -5.96 11.97 -2.16
C ASN A 69 -6.35 11.82 -3.63
N LYS A 70 -5.95 12.78 -4.46
CA LYS A 70 -6.30 12.78 -5.89
C LYS A 70 -5.75 11.58 -6.64
N GLY A 71 -4.65 10.99 -6.14
CA GLY A 71 -4.00 9.85 -6.78
C GLY A 71 -3.25 10.22 -8.05
N HIS A 72 -2.57 9.25 -8.64
CA HIS A 72 -1.65 9.45 -9.77
C HIS A 72 -2.32 10.05 -11.01
N ASP A 73 -3.60 9.77 -11.21
CA ASP A 73 -4.31 10.16 -12.44
C ASP A 73 -4.87 11.60 -12.37
N PHE A 74 -4.93 12.21 -11.16
CA PHE A 74 -5.54 13.53 -10.95
C PHE A 74 -4.66 14.49 -10.15
N GLY A 75 -3.35 14.33 -10.19
CA GLY A 75 -2.40 15.17 -9.46
C GLY A 75 -2.10 14.66 -8.06
N TYR A 76 -1.37 13.55 -8.01
CA TYR A 76 -0.95 12.90 -6.77
C TYR A 76 -0.15 13.84 -5.88
N GLN A 77 -0.58 14.00 -4.64
CA GLN A 77 -0.01 14.92 -3.67
C GLN A 77 0.40 14.20 -2.37
N SER A 78 1.16 14.88 -1.54
CA SER A 78 1.48 14.39 -0.21
C SER A 78 0.24 14.36 0.69
N TYR A 79 0.23 13.43 1.62
CA TYR A 79 -0.82 13.34 2.64
C TYR A 79 -0.65 14.45 3.67
N SER A 80 -1.75 15.02 4.17
CA SER A 80 -1.68 16.06 5.18
C SER A 80 -1.20 15.50 6.52
N LYS A 81 -0.56 16.35 7.35
CA LYS A 81 -0.18 15.96 8.72
C LYS A 81 -1.39 15.45 9.51
N LYS A 82 -2.55 16.11 9.37
CA LYS A 82 -3.79 15.70 10.04
C LYS A 82 -4.25 14.30 9.61
N GLN A 83 -4.19 13.97 8.31
CA GLN A 83 -4.50 12.63 7.82
C GLN A 83 -3.58 11.57 8.43
N ILE A 84 -2.27 11.83 8.47
CA ILE A 84 -1.30 10.86 8.99
C ILE A 84 -1.45 10.67 10.49
N LEU A 85 -1.71 11.72 11.27
CA LEU A 85 -2.00 11.60 12.70
C LEU A 85 -3.25 10.76 12.96
N SER A 86 -4.33 11.00 12.23
CA SER A 86 -5.57 10.23 12.34
C SER A 86 -5.37 8.77 11.94
N LEU A 87 -4.63 8.53 10.85
CA LEU A 87 -4.26 7.18 10.41
C LEU A 87 -3.47 6.43 11.48
N ILE A 88 -2.47 7.08 12.11
CA ILE A 88 -1.68 6.47 13.19
C ILE A 88 -2.58 6.08 14.36
N LYS A 89 -3.48 7.00 14.80
CA LYS A 89 -4.42 6.74 15.90
C LYS A 89 -5.33 5.55 15.58
N LEU A 90 -5.97 5.57 14.42
CA LEU A 90 -6.86 4.50 13.95
C LEU A 90 -6.12 3.17 13.83
N THR A 91 -4.95 3.15 13.17
CA THR A 91 -4.22 1.91 12.93
C THR A 91 -3.72 1.30 14.24
N LYS A 92 -3.26 2.10 15.21
CA LYS A 92 -2.88 1.59 16.54
C LYS A 92 -4.06 0.96 17.28
N TYR A 93 -5.24 1.57 17.21
CA TYR A 93 -6.46 0.99 17.76
C TYR A 93 -6.77 -0.37 17.12
N LEU A 94 -6.75 -0.45 15.79
CA LEU A 94 -7.03 -1.69 15.07
C LEU A 94 -5.98 -2.78 15.33
N ILE A 95 -4.69 -2.41 15.39
CA ILE A 95 -3.60 -3.33 15.75
C ILE A 95 -3.85 -3.96 17.12
N LYS A 96 -4.20 -3.15 18.12
CA LYS A 96 -4.47 -3.62 19.48
C LYS A 96 -5.70 -4.53 19.51
N LYS A 97 -6.79 -4.09 18.87
CA LYS A 97 -8.08 -4.81 18.86
C LYS A 97 -7.98 -6.18 18.17
N TYR A 98 -7.33 -6.25 17.02
CA TYR A 98 -7.28 -7.44 16.18
C TYR A 98 -5.93 -8.16 16.17
N LYS A 99 -4.97 -7.74 17.00
CA LYS A 99 -3.61 -8.28 17.09
C LYS A 99 -2.91 -8.37 15.73
N ILE A 100 -3.09 -7.33 14.90
CA ILE A 100 -2.56 -7.29 13.53
C ILE A 100 -1.04 -7.21 13.55
N LYS A 101 -0.37 -8.14 12.87
CA LYS A 101 1.09 -8.12 12.71
C LYS A 101 1.50 -6.99 11.79
N SER A 102 2.61 -6.28 12.10
CA SER A 102 3.13 -5.18 11.27
C SER A 102 3.37 -5.58 9.81
N SER A 103 3.73 -6.85 9.54
CA SER A 103 3.89 -7.39 8.18
C SER A 103 2.58 -7.52 7.39
N ASN A 104 1.42 -7.37 8.04
CA ASN A 104 0.10 -7.42 7.42
C ASN A 104 -0.54 -6.03 7.29
N ILE A 105 0.21 -4.95 7.50
CA ILE A 105 -0.21 -3.59 7.21
C ILE A 105 0.34 -3.22 5.83
N LEU A 106 -0.54 -3.14 4.84
CA LEU A 106 -0.22 -3.19 3.43
C LEU A 106 -0.83 -2.02 2.67
N GLY A 107 -0.20 -1.66 1.57
CA GLY A 107 -0.80 -0.81 0.54
C GLY A 107 -1.57 -1.67 -0.46
N HIS A 108 -2.55 -1.10 -1.14
CA HIS A 108 -3.27 -1.80 -2.20
C HIS A 108 -2.33 -2.27 -3.32
N SER A 109 -1.30 -1.48 -3.63
CA SER A 109 -0.28 -1.89 -4.59
C SER A 109 0.51 -3.14 -4.15
N ASP A 110 0.66 -3.41 -2.86
CA ASP A 110 1.35 -4.62 -2.38
C ASP A 110 0.55 -5.89 -2.73
N ILE A 111 -0.78 -5.83 -2.61
CA ILE A 111 -1.69 -6.96 -2.77
C ILE A 111 -2.30 -7.09 -4.18
N ALA A 112 -2.17 -6.04 -5.00
CA ALA A 112 -2.76 -5.96 -6.34
C ALA A 112 -1.86 -5.16 -7.31
N PHE A 113 -0.57 -5.43 -7.32
CA PHE A 113 0.46 -4.67 -8.04
C PHE A 113 0.24 -4.57 -9.56
N GLU A 114 -0.49 -5.51 -10.15
CA GLU A 114 -0.78 -5.50 -11.59
C GLU A 114 -1.70 -4.33 -11.99
N ARG A 115 -2.57 -3.86 -11.08
CA ARG A 115 -3.63 -2.90 -11.36
C ARG A 115 -3.68 -1.67 -10.45
N LYS A 116 -2.97 -1.69 -9.31
CA LYS A 116 -3.05 -0.64 -8.29
C LYS A 116 -1.69 0.01 -8.00
N LYS A 117 -1.75 1.30 -7.68
CA LYS A 117 -0.58 2.12 -7.31
C LYS A 117 -0.69 2.68 -5.89
N ASP A 118 -1.90 2.73 -5.33
CA ASP A 118 -2.19 3.30 -4.01
C ASP A 118 -1.56 2.47 -2.86
N PRO A 119 -1.13 3.09 -1.76
CA PRO A 119 -1.21 4.52 -1.46
C PRO A 119 -0.11 5.37 -2.12
N GLY A 120 0.79 4.78 -2.92
CA GLY A 120 1.81 5.44 -3.71
C GLY A 120 3.08 5.82 -2.94
N GLU A 121 4.06 6.39 -3.66
CA GLU A 121 5.40 6.69 -3.15
C GLU A 121 5.47 7.90 -2.20
N LYS A 122 4.43 8.76 -2.17
CA LYS A 122 4.36 9.86 -1.18
C LYS A 122 3.71 9.45 0.14
N PHE A 123 3.31 8.18 0.28
CA PHE A 123 2.77 7.67 1.54
C PHE A 123 3.91 7.41 2.54
N PRO A 124 3.85 7.89 3.79
CA PRO A 124 5.01 7.95 4.69
C PRO A 124 5.30 6.62 5.41
N TRP A 125 5.55 5.54 4.67
CA TRP A 125 5.80 4.20 5.21
C TRP A 125 6.88 4.17 6.29
N LYS A 126 8.04 4.85 6.05
CA LYS A 126 9.13 4.91 7.03
C LYS A 126 8.67 5.53 8.35
N HIS A 127 7.94 6.66 8.28
CA HIS A 127 7.42 7.34 9.48
C HIS A 127 6.44 6.45 10.25
N LEU A 128 5.56 5.72 9.56
CA LEU A 128 4.64 4.79 10.18
C LEU A 128 5.36 3.61 10.84
N ALA A 129 6.38 3.04 10.20
CA ALA A 129 7.17 1.95 10.75
C ALA A 129 7.92 2.34 12.05
N ILE A 130 8.40 3.57 12.19
CA ILE A 130 8.96 4.11 13.44
C ILE A 130 7.89 4.10 14.57
N LYS A 131 6.60 4.15 14.22
CA LYS A 131 5.46 4.06 15.16
C LYS A 131 4.92 2.64 15.31
N ASN A 132 5.68 1.62 14.84
CA ASN A 132 5.32 0.20 14.82
C ASN A 132 4.10 -0.11 13.91
N ILE A 133 3.88 0.70 12.89
CA ILE A 133 2.82 0.53 11.89
C ILE A 133 3.45 0.14 10.55
N GLY A 134 3.29 -1.11 10.16
CA GLY A 134 3.96 -1.65 8.98
C GLY A 134 5.44 -1.96 9.21
N ILE A 135 6.15 -2.29 8.14
CA ILE A 135 7.55 -2.65 8.16
C ILE A 135 8.38 -1.70 7.29
N TRP A 136 9.62 -1.48 7.67
CA TRP A 136 10.63 -0.73 6.93
C TRP A 136 12.01 -1.37 7.15
N HIS A 137 12.93 -1.16 6.22
CA HIS A 137 14.32 -1.61 6.35
C HIS A 137 15.13 -0.72 7.31
N LYS A 138 16.23 -1.27 7.85
CA LYS A 138 17.16 -0.55 8.75
C LYS A 138 18.41 0.00 8.04
N ILE A 139 18.51 -0.17 6.71
CA ILE A 139 19.71 0.21 5.96
C ILE A 139 19.75 1.73 5.80
N GLU A 140 20.92 2.32 6.02
CA GLU A 140 21.13 3.75 5.87
C GLU A 140 20.98 4.20 4.41
N LYS A 141 20.33 5.35 4.22
CA LYS A 141 20.06 5.92 2.88
C LYS A 141 21.35 6.16 2.07
N ARG A 142 22.44 6.59 2.75
CA ARG A 142 23.75 6.82 2.10
C ARG A 142 24.32 5.52 1.52
N LYS A 143 24.26 4.42 2.28
CA LYS A 143 24.71 3.09 1.86
C LYS A 143 23.88 2.59 0.66
N LEU A 144 22.56 2.70 0.74
CA LEU A 144 21.65 2.33 -0.35
C LEU A 144 21.99 3.06 -1.66
N LYS A 145 22.19 4.37 -1.63
CA LYS A 145 22.53 5.15 -2.82
C LYS A 145 23.86 4.75 -3.45
N LYS A 146 24.84 4.31 -2.65
CA LYS A 146 26.13 3.81 -3.17
C LYS A 146 25.93 2.51 -3.93
N ILE A 147 25.23 1.54 -3.36
CA ILE A 147 25.04 0.21 -3.97
C ILE A 147 24.06 0.21 -5.15
N ARG A 148 23.17 1.20 -5.26
CA ARG A 148 22.24 1.38 -6.39
C ARG A 148 22.92 1.40 -7.76
N LYS A 149 24.17 1.89 -7.82
CA LYS A 149 24.95 1.99 -9.07
C LYS A 149 25.56 0.65 -9.51
N LEU A 150 25.55 -0.34 -8.63
CA LEU A 150 26.14 -1.64 -8.91
C LEU A 150 25.18 -2.48 -9.76
N THR A 151 25.73 -3.16 -10.73
CA THR A 151 24.99 -4.13 -11.56
C THR A 151 24.55 -5.32 -10.74
N ILE A 152 23.47 -5.95 -11.17
CA ILE A 152 22.91 -7.15 -10.56
C ILE A 152 22.98 -8.29 -11.56
N SER A 153 23.36 -9.47 -11.12
CA SER A 153 23.33 -10.70 -11.92
C SER A 153 21.92 -11.26 -12.05
N ASP A 154 21.71 -12.14 -13.02
CA ASP A 154 20.43 -12.85 -13.17
C ASP A 154 20.11 -13.70 -11.92
N PHE A 155 21.11 -14.32 -11.32
CA PHE A 155 20.95 -15.05 -10.06
C PHE A 155 20.41 -14.15 -8.95
N GLU A 156 21.02 -12.99 -8.72
CA GLU A 156 20.57 -12.01 -7.70
C GLU A 156 19.16 -11.48 -8.00
N SER A 157 18.86 -11.23 -9.29
CA SER A 157 17.52 -10.83 -9.72
C SER A 157 16.45 -11.89 -9.41
N ASN A 158 16.78 -13.17 -9.62
CA ASN A 158 15.89 -14.27 -9.30
C ASN A 158 15.73 -14.46 -7.78
N MET A 159 16.82 -14.30 -7.02
CA MET A 159 16.78 -14.31 -5.56
C MET A 159 15.92 -13.20 -5.00
N PHE A 160 15.97 -11.98 -5.55
CA PHE A 160 15.09 -10.88 -5.17
C PHE A 160 13.60 -11.25 -5.33
N ILE A 161 13.21 -11.83 -6.47
CA ILE A 161 11.84 -12.30 -6.70
C ILE A 161 11.44 -13.38 -5.68
N LYS A 162 12.34 -14.30 -5.36
CA LYS A 162 12.12 -15.34 -4.34
C LYS A 162 11.89 -14.72 -2.95
N TYR A 163 12.65 -13.67 -2.59
CA TYR A 163 12.45 -12.95 -1.33
C TYR A 163 11.15 -12.15 -1.30
N LEU A 164 10.72 -11.54 -2.42
CA LEU A 164 9.41 -10.91 -2.49
C LEU A 164 8.28 -11.90 -2.19
N ASN A 165 8.38 -13.13 -2.70
CA ASN A 165 7.43 -14.19 -2.35
C ASN A 165 7.42 -14.52 -0.85
N LYS A 166 8.61 -14.63 -0.23
CA LYS A 166 8.72 -14.87 1.22
C LYS A 166 8.11 -13.74 2.06
N ILE A 167 8.22 -12.49 1.61
CA ILE A 167 7.57 -11.34 2.25
C ILE A 167 6.05 -11.44 2.16
N GLY A 168 5.53 -11.94 1.02
CA GLY A 168 4.08 -12.10 0.82
C GLY A 168 3.55 -11.70 -0.54
N TYR A 169 4.37 -11.11 -1.41
CA TYR A 169 3.96 -10.76 -2.76
C TYR A 169 3.63 -11.99 -3.60
N PHE A 170 2.58 -11.91 -4.41
CA PHE A 170 2.24 -13.00 -5.30
C PHE A 170 3.12 -12.98 -6.55
N VAL A 171 3.96 -14.01 -6.72
CA VAL A 171 4.99 -14.03 -7.77
C VAL A 171 4.79 -15.12 -8.84
N LYS A 172 3.63 -15.81 -8.86
CA LYS A 172 3.36 -16.84 -9.87
C LYS A 172 3.09 -16.21 -11.24
N ASN A 173 3.56 -16.89 -12.31
CA ASN A 173 3.31 -16.52 -13.72
C ASN A 173 3.72 -15.06 -14.04
N LEU A 174 4.91 -14.67 -13.61
CA LEU A 174 5.47 -13.34 -13.89
C LEU A 174 6.07 -13.31 -15.31
N ASN A 175 5.41 -12.63 -16.22
CA ASN A 175 6.03 -12.15 -17.46
C ASN A 175 6.78 -10.83 -17.20
N ILE A 176 7.53 -10.33 -18.19
CA ILE A 176 8.32 -9.10 -18.08
C ILE A 176 7.49 -7.90 -17.59
N LYS A 177 6.28 -7.70 -18.12
CA LYS A 177 5.38 -6.61 -17.75
C LYS A 177 4.90 -6.71 -16.30
N LYS A 178 4.58 -7.91 -15.84
CA LYS A 178 4.17 -8.16 -14.44
C LYS A 178 5.35 -8.02 -13.49
N LYS A 179 6.53 -8.51 -13.86
CA LYS A 179 7.77 -8.34 -13.08
C LYS A 179 8.08 -6.86 -12.88
N LEU A 180 8.00 -6.05 -13.93
CA LEU A 180 8.18 -4.59 -13.84
C LEU A 180 7.18 -3.94 -12.85
N LYS A 181 5.90 -4.30 -12.92
CA LYS A 181 4.87 -3.77 -12.01
C LYS A 181 5.09 -4.20 -10.57
N LEU A 182 5.50 -5.45 -10.33
CA LEU A 182 5.84 -5.98 -9.02
C LEU A 182 7.00 -5.19 -8.39
N VAL A 183 8.09 -5.01 -9.14
CA VAL A 183 9.25 -4.23 -8.70
C VAL A 183 8.85 -2.80 -8.38
N LYS A 184 8.07 -2.14 -9.23
CA LYS A 184 7.55 -0.79 -8.97
C LYS A 184 6.68 -0.73 -7.71
N SER A 185 5.88 -1.76 -7.41
CA SER A 185 5.09 -1.82 -6.18
C SER A 185 5.99 -1.87 -4.96
N PHE A 186 6.99 -2.75 -4.95
CA PHE A 186 7.98 -2.83 -3.89
C PHE A 186 8.74 -1.50 -3.71
N GLN A 187 9.17 -0.87 -4.80
CA GLN A 187 9.85 0.43 -4.77
C GLN A 187 8.96 1.54 -4.21
N ARG A 188 7.66 1.62 -4.56
CA ARG A 188 6.72 2.58 -3.96
C ARG A 188 6.66 2.47 -2.45
N ARG A 189 6.90 1.31 -1.91
CA ARG A 189 6.93 1.09 -0.47
C ARG A 189 8.30 1.37 0.13
N PHE A 190 9.37 0.80 -0.42
CA PHE A 190 10.69 0.73 0.24
C PHE A 190 11.76 1.64 -0.38
N ARG A 191 11.54 2.16 -1.60
CA ARG A 191 12.46 3.06 -2.32
C ARG A 191 11.69 4.19 -3.00
N GLN A 192 11.01 4.99 -2.22
CA GLN A 192 10.01 5.96 -2.67
C GLN A 192 10.57 7.07 -3.59
N GLU A 193 11.84 7.42 -3.46
CA GLU A 193 12.48 8.45 -4.28
C GLU A 193 12.83 8.00 -5.72
N LEU A 194 12.78 6.69 -6.02
CA LEU A 194 13.10 6.17 -7.35
C LEU A 194 12.28 4.92 -7.69
N VAL A 195 11.10 5.14 -8.27
CA VAL A 195 10.19 4.08 -8.71
C VAL A 195 10.34 3.87 -10.22
N ASN A 196 11.37 3.16 -10.64
CA ASN A 196 11.69 2.93 -12.07
C ASN A 196 11.39 1.50 -12.55
N GLY A 197 11.24 0.54 -11.63
CA GLY A 197 11.00 -0.87 -11.93
C GLY A 197 12.26 -1.66 -12.31
N LYS A 198 13.45 -1.05 -12.21
CA LYS A 198 14.73 -1.76 -12.38
C LYS A 198 15.12 -2.42 -11.06
N ILE A 199 15.63 -3.63 -11.13
CA ILE A 199 16.25 -4.32 -9.99
C ILE A 199 17.74 -3.97 -10.02
N ASP A 200 18.24 -3.46 -8.92
CA ASP A 200 19.65 -3.13 -8.69
C ASP A 200 20.04 -3.60 -7.28
N LYS A 201 21.27 -3.35 -6.85
CA LYS A 201 21.75 -3.84 -5.54
C LYS A 201 21.14 -3.10 -4.33
N GLU A 202 20.36 -2.05 -4.54
CA GLU A 202 19.59 -1.40 -3.50
C GLU A 202 18.31 -2.16 -3.21
#